data_ecd1e87d4836713b5f037e3ca49cb326
#
_entry.id   ecd1e87d4836713b5f037e3ca49cb326
#
_cell.length_a   1.000
_cell.length_b   1.000
_cell.length_c   1.000
_cell.angle_alpha   90.00
_cell.angle_beta   90.00
_cell.angle_gamma   90.00
#
_symmetry.space_group_name_H-M   'P 1'
#
loop_
_entity.id
_entity.type
_entity.pdbx_description
1 polymer ?
#
loop_
_entity_poly.entity_id
_entity_poly.type
_entity_poly.pdbx_seq_one_letter_code
_entity_poly.pdbx_strand_id
1 'polypeptide(L)'
;MASSVEISSGAYEQGSKGLKGGALGLLSSVVIGVSSTAPGYSIAATLGFVVAAVAFQAPAVMILAFIPMLFIAYAYRELNRVAPDCGTTFTWATKSFNPWVGWMGGWGIIAADVVVMASLSQIAGIYGFLLFGLDDLANNTMAVTLVGCLWIAGLTYVCYRGIEVSAKFQFVMLAVEVVVLVLFAFVALAKVYSGNAGPNSVKPELSWFNPLNIVGENGTFSFATMTSAVLLAVFIYWGWDSAVAVNEETKDPETTPGKAAILSTLILVLTYAIVAVAAVAFDGVDTLADQDDVLAVLGGQVLGSGLDKVLIIAVLTSAAASTQTTILPTARTTLSMAAYQALPASFAKVHPRYFTPTTSTIAMGVISIVFYVTMAGLSENILADSALAVGLLIAFYYGLTGFASAWYFRDDRGSGFRDFNARILMPLLGGLMLLGAFISTLRDNANPENSATQISLFGWQTGGVFVISVGALLLGVVLMLITRLRSPAFFSGSVLNRDTQVRVFEEEPIVEPAAEVPSLPDSPSQEQTVIPPMSVEELREAAAEGREEAREERHGEHHDEPSDDDKA
;
A
#
# COMPACT_ATOMS: atom_id res chain seq x y z
N MET A 1 -6.87 40.12 -36.37
CA MET A 1 -5.71 39.21 -36.36
C MET A 1 -5.62 38.62 -34.97
N ALA A 2 -6.19 37.43 -34.78
CA ALA A 2 -6.13 36.70 -33.53
C ALA A 2 -4.97 35.71 -33.67
N SER A 3 -3.93 35.86 -32.85
CA SER A 3 -2.83 34.92 -32.77
C SER A 3 -3.31 33.68 -32.04
N SER A 4 -3.42 32.57 -32.75
CA SER A 4 -3.55 31.24 -32.19
C SER A 4 -2.28 30.91 -31.40
N VAL A 5 -2.40 30.86 -30.08
CA VAL A 5 -1.39 30.25 -29.24
C VAL A 5 -1.44 28.73 -29.52
N GLU A 6 -0.51 28.25 -30.32
CA GLU A 6 -0.19 26.83 -30.41
C GLU A 6 0.27 26.36 -29.03
N ILE A 7 -0.60 25.63 -28.34
CA ILE A 7 -0.20 24.82 -27.19
C ILE A 7 0.69 23.72 -27.80
N SER A 8 2.01 23.87 -27.64
CA SER A 8 2.94 22.79 -27.96
C SER A 8 2.50 21.58 -27.14
N SER A 9 2.02 20.56 -27.83
CA SER A 9 1.90 19.22 -27.29
C SER A 9 3.33 18.77 -26.96
N GLY A 10 3.77 19.03 -25.71
CA GLY A 10 4.98 18.44 -25.19
C GLY A 10 4.88 16.93 -25.43
N ALA A 11 5.77 16.41 -26.26
CA ALA A 11 5.90 15.00 -26.48
C ALA A 11 6.04 14.35 -25.11
N TYR A 12 5.03 13.58 -24.70
CA TYR A 12 5.20 12.64 -23.61
C TYR A 12 6.30 11.68 -24.06
N GLU A 13 7.47 11.77 -23.45
CA GLU A 13 8.53 10.80 -23.69
C GLU A 13 7.98 9.41 -23.46
N GLN A 14 8.23 8.52 -24.41
CA GLN A 14 7.75 7.16 -24.36
C GLN A 14 8.40 6.47 -23.16
N GLY A 15 7.69 6.36 -22.03
CA GLY A 15 8.18 5.66 -20.84
C GLY A 15 7.58 6.12 -19.52
N SER A 16 7.52 7.42 -19.23
CA SER A 16 7.11 7.94 -17.92
C SER A 16 5.62 8.27 -17.83
N LYS A 17 5.01 8.01 -16.64
CA LYS A 17 3.66 8.52 -16.27
C LYS A 17 3.70 9.91 -15.61
N GLY A 18 4.88 10.53 -15.49
CA GLY A 18 5.07 11.87 -14.91
C GLY A 18 5.09 11.91 -13.38
N LEU A 19 5.22 10.77 -12.70
CA LEU A 19 5.46 10.69 -11.27
C LEU A 19 6.92 11.04 -10.93
N LYS A 20 7.19 11.38 -9.65
CA LYS A 20 8.54 11.73 -9.20
C LYS A 20 9.35 10.46 -8.91
N GLY A 21 10.13 9.99 -9.86
CA GLY A 21 11.04 8.85 -9.69
C GLY A 21 12.09 9.08 -8.60
N GLY A 22 12.56 8.00 -7.97
CA GLY A 22 13.65 8.04 -6.99
C GLY A 22 13.38 8.77 -5.67
N ALA A 23 12.13 9.23 -5.42
CA ALA A 23 11.78 10.01 -4.23
C ALA A 23 11.78 9.17 -2.95
N LEU A 24 11.50 7.86 -3.04
CA LEU A 24 11.34 6.95 -1.91
C LEU A 24 12.49 5.94 -1.84
N GLY A 25 13.11 5.81 -0.68
CA GLY A 25 14.04 4.71 -0.37
C GLY A 25 13.34 3.53 0.31
N LEU A 26 14.08 2.44 0.58
CA LEU A 26 13.54 1.24 1.24
C LEU A 26 12.83 1.56 2.56
N LEU A 27 13.43 2.40 3.42
CA LEU A 27 12.82 2.76 4.71
C LEU A 27 11.48 3.47 4.52
N SER A 28 11.40 4.44 3.59
CA SER A 28 10.14 5.15 3.30
C SER A 28 9.07 4.21 2.75
N SER A 29 9.45 3.26 1.89
CA SER A 29 8.53 2.26 1.35
C SER A 29 8.02 1.31 2.44
N VAL A 30 8.89 0.85 3.36
CA VAL A 30 8.48 0.04 4.52
C VAL A 30 7.54 0.82 5.43
N VAL A 31 7.86 2.08 5.72
CA VAL A 31 7.01 2.97 6.53
C VAL A 31 5.63 3.10 5.89
N ILE A 32 5.53 3.35 4.59
CA ILE A 32 4.26 3.42 3.87
C ILE A 32 3.50 2.09 3.98
N GLY A 33 4.17 0.95 3.78
CA GLY A 33 3.54 -0.37 3.85
C GLY A 33 3.02 -0.72 5.24
N VAL A 34 3.80 -0.47 6.30
CA VAL A 34 3.35 -0.73 7.68
C VAL A 34 2.25 0.22 8.10
N SER A 35 2.40 1.53 7.83
CA SER A 35 1.39 2.55 8.18
C SER A 35 0.05 2.28 7.53
N SER A 36 0.04 1.73 6.32
CA SER A 36 -1.20 1.45 5.58
C SER A 36 -2.06 0.40 6.26
N THR A 37 -1.46 -0.52 7.00
CA THR A 37 -2.20 -1.56 7.73
C THR A 37 -2.81 -1.04 9.05
N ALA A 38 -2.50 0.18 9.46
CA ALA A 38 -2.98 0.78 10.71
C ALA A 38 -2.81 -0.16 11.92
N PRO A 39 -1.58 -0.58 12.31
CA PRO A 39 -1.38 -1.65 13.29
C PRO A 39 -2.10 -1.42 14.61
N GLY A 40 -2.10 -0.19 15.13
CA GLY A 40 -2.78 0.15 16.39
C GLY A 40 -4.29 0.03 16.30
N TYR A 41 -4.88 0.62 15.25
CA TYR A 41 -6.31 0.51 14.99
C TYR A 41 -6.72 -0.94 14.71
N SER A 42 -5.99 -1.63 13.84
CA SER A 42 -6.32 -2.99 13.40
C SER A 42 -6.36 -3.98 14.57
N ILE A 43 -5.38 -3.93 15.48
CA ILE A 43 -5.35 -4.84 16.63
C ILE A 43 -6.38 -4.42 17.70
N ALA A 44 -6.60 -3.11 17.91
CA ALA A 44 -7.60 -2.62 18.83
C ALA A 44 -9.01 -3.14 18.48
N ALA A 45 -9.38 -3.06 17.21
CA ALA A 45 -10.69 -3.43 16.71
C ALA A 45 -10.89 -4.93 16.47
N THR A 46 -9.80 -5.76 16.48
CA THR A 46 -9.92 -7.17 16.06
C THR A 46 -9.59 -8.16 17.16
N LEU A 47 -8.69 -7.78 18.08
CA LEU A 47 -8.16 -8.73 19.05
C LEU A 47 -9.25 -9.31 19.95
N GLY A 48 -10.23 -8.52 20.39
CA GLY A 48 -11.35 -8.98 21.21
C GLY A 48 -12.13 -10.11 20.53
N PHE A 49 -12.51 -9.94 19.26
CA PHE A 49 -13.22 -10.95 18.48
C PHE A 49 -12.40 -12.23 18.30
N VAL A 50 -11.09 -12.11 18.08
CA VAL A 50 -10.21 -13.29 17.97
C VAL A 50 -10.10 -14.02 19.30
N VAL A 51 -9.95 -13.28 20.42
CA VAL A 51 -9.91 -13.87 21.77
C VAL A 51 -11.24 -14.54 22.11
N ALA A 52 -12.38 -13.95 21.78
CA ALA A 52 -13.70 -14.57 21.93
C ALA A 52 -13.81 -15.91 21.17
N ALA A 53 -13.20 -16.00 19.98
CA ALA A 53 -13.26 -17.21 19.16
C ALA A 53 -12.29 -18.32 19.61
N VAL A 54 -11.09 -17.99 20.09
CA VAL A 54 -10.02 -18.97 20.32
C VAL A 54 -9.29 -18.82 21.66
N ALA A 55 -9.74 -17.96 22.54
CA ALA A 55 -9.19 -17.73 23.88
C ALA A 55 -7.66 -17.48 23.86
N PHE A 56 -6.88 -18.24 24.62
CA PHE A 56 -5.42 -18.09 24.71
C PHE A 56 -4.66 -18.34 23.41
N GLN A 57 -5.28 -18.94 22.38
CA GLN A 57 -4.65 -19.20 21.08
C GLN A 57 -4.72 -18.00 20.12
N ALA A 58 -5.17 -16.84 20.56
CA ALA A 58 -5.17 -15.62 19.73
C ALA A 58 -3.79 -15.29 19.12
N PRO A 59 -2.63 -15.38 19.81
CA PRO A 59 -1.32 -15.21 19.19
C PRO A 59 -1.02 -16.20 18.07
N ALA A 60 -1.45 -17.47 18.20
CA ALA A 60 -1.32 -18.47 17.13
C ALA A 60 -2.12 -18.08 15.89
N VAL A 61 -3.34 -17.57 16.07
CA VAL A 61 -4.20 -17.10 14.98
C VAL A 61 -3.57 -15.90 14.26
N MET A 62 -2.98 -14.95 15.00
CA MET A 62 -2.25 -13.83 14.38
C MET A 62 -1.12 -14.35 13.46
N ILE A 63 -0.36 -15.36 13.87
CA ILE A 63 0.70 -15.96 13.05
C ILE A 63 0.12 -16.72 11.85
N LEU A 64 -0.97 -17.47 12.03
CA LEU A 64 -1.61 -18.19 10.92
C LEU A 64 -2.18 -17.25 9.86
N ALA A 65 -2.79 -16.12 10.27
CA ALA A 65 -3.33 -15.13 9.36
C ALA A 65 -2.25 -14.41 8.52
N PHE A 66 -1.02 -14.34 9.03
CA PHE A 66 0.13 -13.84 8.31
C PHE A 66 0.53 -14.69 7.09
N ILE A 67 0.32 -16.02 7.13
CA ILE A 67 0.82 -16.95 6.10
C ILE A 67 0.29 -16.61 4.70
N PRO A 68 -1.03 -16.48 4.46
CA PRO A 68 -1.53 -16.11 3.14
C PRO A 68 -1.02 -14.74 2.69
N MET A 69 -0.87 -13.78 3.61
CA MET A 69 -0.39 -12.44 3.30
C MET A 69 1.09 -12.44 2.88
N LEU A 70 1.94 -13.22 3.56
CA LEU A 70 3.32 -13.41 3.13
C LEU A 70 3.39 -14.03 1.73
N PHE A 71 2.54 -15.03 1.44
CA PHE A 71 2.52 -15.68 0.14
C PHE A 71 2.11 -14.71 -0.98
N ILE A 72 1.16 -13.82 -0.71
CA ILE A 72 0.78 -12.76 -1.65
C ILE A 72 1.88 -11.69 -1.76
N ALA A 73 2.60 -11.36 -0.67
CA ALA A 73 3.73 -10.44 -0.74
C ALA A 73 4.85 -10.97 -1.66
N TYR A 74 5.06 -12.29 -1.71
CA TYR A 74 5.93 -12.89 -2.72
C TYR A 74 5.39 -12.70 -4.16
N ALA A 75 4.09 -12.85 -4.39
CA ALA A 75 3.47 -12.58 -5.69
C ALA A 75 3.74 -11.12 -6.14
N TYR A 76 3.48 -10.16 -5.25
CA TYR A 76 3.73 -8.74 -5.50
C TYR A 76 5.21 -8.47 -5.80
N ARG A 77 6.13 -9.05 -5.02
CA ARG A 77 7.57 -8.90 -5.23
C ARG A 77 8.01 -9.40 -6.61
N GLU A 78 7.59 -10.60 -7.00
CA GLU A 78 8.04 -11.21 -8.25
C GLU A 78 7.38 -10.56 -9.48
N LEU A 79 6.10 -10.20 -9.38
CA LEU A 79 5.42 -9.47 -10.46
C LEU A 79 5.95 -8.04 -10.60
N ASN A 80 6.21 -7.34 -9.49
CA ASN A 80 6.81 -6.00 -9.52
C ASN A 80 8.21 -6.01 -10.14
N ARG A 81 8.99 -7.08 -9.93
CA ARG A 81 10.33 -7.20 -10.48
C ARG A 81 10.36 -7.25 -12.01
N VAL A 82 9.34 -7.81 -12.62
CA VAL A 82 9.26 -7.96 -14.10
C VAL A 82 8.36 -6.93 -14.75
N ALA A 83 7.48 -6.32 -13.98
CA ALA A 83 6.54 -5.31 -14.45
C ALA A 83 6.28 -4.28 -13.33
N PRO A 84 7.25 -3.39 -13.02
CA PRO A 84 7.11 -2.35 -12.01
C PRO A 84 6.17 -1.25 -12.51
N ASP A 85 4.90 -1.40 -12.21
CA ASP A 85 3.82 -0.51 -12.61
C ASP A 85 2.93 -0.18 -11.42
N CYS A 86 2.64 1.10 -11.19
CA CYS A 86 1.83 1.57 -10.07
C CYS A 86 0.37 1.12 -10.11
N GLY A 87 -0.09 0.55 -11.22
CA GLY A 87 -1.39 -0.10 -11.34
C GLY A 87 -1.47 -1.47 -10.65
N THR A 88 -0.32 -2.04 -10.26
CA THR A 88 -0.18 -3.31 -9.53
C THR A 88 -1.08 -4.43 -10.07
N THR A 89 -2.08 -4.90 -9.30
CA THR A 89 -3.00 -5.96 -9.70
C THR A 89 -3.69 -5.69 -11.05
N PHE A 90 -4.06 -4.42 -11.35
CA PHE A 90 -4.62 -4.05 -12.65
C PHE A 90 -3.70 -4.44 -13.79
N THR A 91 -2.44 -4.00 -13.73
CA THR A 91 -1.44 -4.23 -14.77
C THR A 91 -1.07 -5.70 -14.85
N TRP A 92 -0.80 -6.33 -13.70
CA TRP A 92 -0.35 -7.73 -13.65
C TRP A 92 -1.43 -8.71 -14.07
N ALA A 93 -2.68 -8.53 -13.64
CA ALA A 93 -3.78 -9.39 -14.06
C ALA A 93 -4.12 -9.20 -15.55
N THR A 94 -3.97 -7.97 -16.10
CA THR A 94 -4.08 -7.74 -17.54
C THR A 94 -3.01 -8.52 -18.31
N LYS A 95 -1.76 -8.44 -17.87
CA LYS A 95 -0.63 -9.12 -18.52
C LYS A 95 -0.67 -10.64 -18.36
N SER A 96 -1.22 -11.13 -17.25
CA SER A 96 -1.30 -12.57 -16.95
C SER A 96 -2.47 -13.25 -17.65
N PHE A 97 -3.63 -12.61 -17.65
CA PHE A 97 -4.88 -13.18 -18.16
C PHE A 97 -5.41 -12.43 -19.38
N ASN A 98 -6.05 -11.28 -19.14
CA ASN A 98 -6.63 -10.44 -20.19
C ASN A 98 -7.08 -9.08 -19.60
N PRO A 99 -7.41 -8.08 -20.46
CA PRO A 99 -7.84 -6.76 -20.02
C PRO A 99 -9.10 -6.72 -19.12
N TRP A 100 -10.02 -7.66 -19.29
CA TRP A 100 -11.25 -7.71 -18.49
C TRP A 100 -10.97 -8.06 -17.03
N VAL A 101 -10.15 -9.09 -16.84
CA VAL A 101 -9.71 -9.51 -15.49
C VAL A 101 -8.85 -8.44 -14.85
N GLY A 102 -7.94 -7.82 -15.61
CA GLY A 102 -7.12 -6.73 -15.11
C GLY A 102 -7.94 -5.51 -14.68
N TRP A 103 -8.94 -5.13 -15.47
CA TRP A 103 -9.84 -4.03 -15.13
C TRP A 103 -10.56 -4.28 -13.78
N MET A 104 -11.10 -5.50 -13.61
CA MET A 104 -11.72 -5.90 -12.34
C MET A 104 -10.71 -5.95 -11.17
N GLY A 105 -9.45 -6.32 -11.42
CA GLY A 105 -8.38 -6.25 -10.43
C GLY A 105 -8.12 -4.82 -9.95
N GLY A 106 -8.01 -3.86 -10.87
CA GLY A 106 -7.90 -2.43 -10.53
C GLY A 106 -9.13 -1.90 -9.80
N TRP A 107 -10.32 -2.29 -10.24
CA TRP A 107 -11.56 -1.94 -9.56
C TRP A 107 -11.64 -2.50 -8.14
N GLY A 108 -11.16 -3.73 -7.90
CA GLY A 108 -11.10 -4.33 -6.57
C GLY A 108 -10.30 -3.50 -5.58
N ILE A 109 -9.15 -2.95 -5.99
CA ILE A 109 -8.34 -2.01 -5.19
C ILE A 109 -9.17 -0.74 -4.90
N ILE A 110 -9.70 -0.09 -5.93
CA ILE A 110 -10.46 1.16 -5.79
C ILE A 110 -11.65 0.97 -4.84
N ALA A 111 -12.40 -0.12 -5.01
CA ALA A 111 -13.57 -0.40 -4.19
C ALA A 111 -13.21 -0.67 -2.73
N ALA A 112 -12.17 -1.48 -2.46
CA ALA A 112 -11.69 -1.73 -1.10
C ALA A 112 -11.25 -0.44 -0.41
N ASP A 113 -10.47 0.37 -1.11
CA ASP A 113 -9.94 1.64 -0.61
C ASP A 113 -11.06 2.66 -0.33
N VAL A 114 -12.07 2.77 -1.20
CA VAL A 114 -13.22 3.68 -0.97
C VAL A 114 -14.06 3.24 0.22
N VAL A 115 -14.31 1.93 0.34
CA VAL A 115 -15.16 1.39 1.42
C VAL A 115 -14.50 1.54 2.79
N VAL A 116 -13.18 1.26 2.90
CA VAL A 116 -12.47 1.39 4.18
C VAL A 116 -12.35 2.84 4.67
N MET A 117 -12.35 3.81 3.76
CA MET A 117 -12.28 5.23 4.14
C MET A 117 -13.42 5.65 5.08
N ALA A 118 -14.59 5.01 4.99
CA ALA A 118 -15.71 5.32 5.87
C ALA A 118 -15.41 4.94 7.32
N SER A 119 -14.93 3.73 7.58
CA SER A 119 -14.59 3.26 8.94
C SER A 119 -13.39 4.01 9.52
N LEU A 120 -12.31 4.23 8.74
CA LEU A 120 -11.16 5.01 9.19
C LEU A 120 -11.53 6.45 9.58
N SER A 121 -12.44 7.07 8.83
CA SER A 121 -12.87 8.45 9.09
C SER A 121 -13.81 8.53 10.29
N GLN A 122 -14.67 7.53 10.49
CA GLN A 122 -15.52 7.42 11.67
C GLN A 122 -14.65 7.30 12.94
N ILE A 123 -13.67 6.41 12.93
CA ILE A 123 -12.73 6.24 14.04
C ILE A 123 -11.96 7.54 14.30
N ALA A 124 -11.47 8.21 13.26
CA ALA A 124 -10.79 9.50 13.42
C ALA A 124 -11.69 10.55 14.06
N GLY A 125 -12.97 10.59 13.73
CA GLY A 125 -13.96 11.49 14.35
C GLY A 125 -14.20 11.16 15.83
N ILE A 126 -14.47 9.89 16.15
CA ILE A 126 -14.72 9.41 17.51
C ILE A 126 -13.50 9.68 18.41
N TYR A 127 -12.33 9.17 18.02
CA TYR A 127 -11.11 9.31 18.80
C TYR A 127 -10.60 10.76 18.87
N GLY A 128 -10.87 11.56 17.84
CA GLY A 128 -10.62 12.98 17.85
C GLY A 128 -11.37 13.69 19.00
N PHE A 129 -12.64 13.36 19.22
CA PHE A 129 -13.42 13.91 20.35
C PHE A 129 -13.00 13.32 21.70
N LEU A 130 -12.74 12.01 21.79
CA LEU A 130 -12.29 11.34 23.01
C LEU A 130 -10.95 11.89 23.52
N LEU A 131 -10.04 12.29 22.61
CA LEU A 131 -8.77 12.90 22.97
C LEU A 131 -8.95 14.17 23.82
N PHE A 132 -10.00 14.94 23.55
CA PHE A 132 -10.32 16.16 24.29
C PHE A 132 -11.35 15.95 25.41
N GLY A 133 -11.81 14.70 25.67
CA GLY A 133 -12.80 14.38 26.68
C GLY A 133 -14.21 14.89 26.32
N LEU A 134 -14.53 14.93 25.03
CA LEU A 134 -15.82 15.39 24.50
C LEU A 134 -16.72 14.18 24.15
N ASP A 135 -17.02 13.37 25.17
CA ASP A 135 -17.73 12.09 25.02
C ASP A 135 -19.11 12.24 24.37
N ASP A 136 -19.85 13.30 24.69
CA ASP A 136 -21.15 13.59 24.07
C ASP A 136 -21.03 13.80 22.54
N LEU A 137 -19.96 14.44 22.09
CA LEU A 137 -19.71 14.65 20.67
C LEU A 137 -19.18 13.37 19.98
N ALA A 138 -18.41 12.56 20.69
CA ALA A 138 -17.95 11.26 20.21
C ALA A 138 -19.13 10.29 19.93
N ASN A 139 -20.22 10.43 20.67
CA ASN A 139 -21.45 9.67 20.48
C ASN A 139 -22.46 10.34 19.51
N ASN A 140 -22.11 11.50 18.96
CA ASN A 140 -22.97 12.21 18.02
C ASN A 140 -22.56 11.91 16.56
N THR A 141 -23.34 11.09 15.86
CA THR A 141 -23.07 10.64 14.49
C THR A 141 -22.82 11.80 13.53
N MET A 142 -23.58 12.93 13.64
CA MET A 142 -23.40 14.07 12.74
C MET A 142 -22.06 14.78 13.01
N ALA A 143 -21.69 14.97 14.27
CA ALA A 143 -20.44 15.62 14.66
C ALA A 143 -19.25 14.76 14.21
N VAL A 144 -19.29 13.45 14.45
CA VAL A 144 -18.29 12.46 14.03
C VAL A 144 -18.16 12.45 12.50
N THR A 145 -19.27 12.43 11.76
CA THR A 145 -19.27 12.45 10.29
C THR A 145 -18.64 13.73 9.75
N LEU A 146 -18.94 14.89 10.33
CA LEU A 146 -18.34 16.16 9.91
C LEU A 146 -16.81 16.16 10.10
N VAL A 147 -16.33 15.73 11.28
CA VAL A 147 -14.89 15.61 11.55
C VAL A 147 -14.24 14.61 10.61
N GLY A 148 -14.86 13.47 10.36
CA GLY A 148 -14.39 12.48 9.39
C GLY A 148 -14.29 13.02 7.97
N CYS A 149 -15.24 13.81 7.51
CA CYS A 149 -15.17 14.49 6.20
C CYS A 149 -13.99 15.48 6.13
N LEU A 150 -13.79 16.28 7.18
CA LEU A 150 -12.63 17.18 7.27
C LEU A 150 -11.31 16.42 7.29
N TRP A 151 -11.31 15.26 7.94
CA TRP A 151 -10.15 14.36 7.98
C TRP A 151 -9.78 13.84 6.59
N ILE A 152 -10.75 13.29 5.85
CA ILE A 152 -10.53 12.85 4.45
C ILE A 152 -10.02 14.02 3.61
N ALA A 153 -10.66 15.19 3.69
CA ALA A 153 -10.26 16.36 2.90
C ALA A 153 -8.83 16.81 3.21
N GLY A 154 -8.46 16.88 4.51
CA GLY A 154 -7.13 17.25 4.97
C GLY A 154 -6.05 16.29 4.48
N LEU A 155 -6.28 14.98 4.61
CA LEU A 155 -5.32 13.97 4.16
C LEU A 155 -5.26 13.83 2.63
N THR A 156 -6.38 14.05 1.94
CA THR A 156 -6.38 14.19 0.46
C THR A 156 -5.48 15.35 0.04
N TYR A 157 -5.54 16.49 0.73
CA TYR A 157 -4.67 17.62 0.48
C TYR A 157 -3.18 17.29 0.75
N VAL A 158 -2.87 16.55 1.82
CA VAL A 158 -1.49 16.07 2.09
C VAL A 158 -0.99 15.19 0.93
N CYS A 159 -1.80 14.24 0.46
CA CYS A 159 -1.46 13.40 -0.69
C CYS A 159 -1.27 14.21 -1.97
N TYR A 160 -2.09 15.24 -2.17
CA TYR A 160 -1.98 16.15 -3.33
C TYR A 160 -0.66 16.94 -3.35
N ARG A 161 -0.10 17.29 -2.18
CA ARG A 161 1.13 18.08 -2.02
C ARG A 161 2.41 17.34 -2.40
N GLY A 162 2.37 16.04 -2.65
CA GLY A 162 3.47 15.23 -3.14
C GLY A 162 3.84 14.06 -2.25
N ILE A 163 4.49 13.06 -2.85
CA ILE A 163 4.84 11.81 -2.16
C ILE A 163 5.86 12.02 -1.03
N GLU A 164 6.79 12.97 -1.16
CA GLU A 164 7.78 13.26 -0.11
C GLU A 164 7.13 13.84 1.16
N VAL A 165 6.10 14.71 0.99
CA VAL A 165 5.32 15.25 2.12
C VAL A 165 4.55 14.12 2.78
N SER A 166 3.91 13.27 1.98
CA SER A 166 3.21 12.08 2.42
C SER A 166 4.12 11.14 3.21
N ALA A 167 5.29 10.79 2.68
CA ALA A 167 6.25 9.89 3.33
C ALA A 167 6.78 10.43 4.67
N LYS A 168 7.05 11.74 4.77
CA LYS A 168 7.48 12.36 6.03
C LYS A 168 6.37 12.32 7.09
N PHE A 169 5.13 12.61 6.68
CA PHE A 169 3.97 12.51 7.55
C PHE A 169 3.80 11.08 8.07
N GLN A 170 3.86 10.09 7.18
CA GLN A 170 3.79 8.66 7.51
C GLN A 170 4.85 8.25 8.52
N PHE A 171 6.10 8.69 8.31
CA PHE A 171 7.20 8.36 9.22
C PHE A 171 6.93 8.84 10.66
N VAL A 172 6.43 10.05 10.83
CA VAL A 172 6.10 10.61 12.15
C VAL A 172 4.95 9.84 12.79
N MET A 173 3.86 9.59 12.02
CA MET A 173 2.69 8.90 12.55
C MET A 173 3.02 7.46 12.96
N LEU A 174 3.71 6.70 12.10
CA LEU A 174 4.13 5.34 12.43
C LEU A 174 5.12 5.27 13.60
N ALA A 175 6.05 6.23 13.68
CA ALA A 175 6.99 6.26 14.81
C ALA A 175 6.27 6.42 16.16
N VAL A 176 5.28 7.31 16.23
CA VAL A 176 4.44 7.49 17.43
C VAL A 176 3.69 6.19 17.74
N GLU A 177 3.01 5.63 16.76
CA GLU A 177 2.21 4.41 16.87
C GLU A 177 3.04 3.22 17.37
N VAL A 178 4.14 2.90 16.70
CA VAL A 178 5.00 1.75 17.06
C VAL A 178 5.61 1.93 18.46
N VAL A 179 6.07 3.13 18.79
CA VAL A 179 6.62 3.40 20.14
C VAL A 179 5.55 3.15 21.20
N VAL A 180 4.32 3.61 20.99
CA VAL A 180 3.22 3.42 21.96
C VAL A 180 2.84 1.95 22.08
N LEU A 181 2.72 1.21 20.98
CA LEU A 181 2.39 -0.23 20.99
C LEU A 181 3.48 -1.06 21.69
N VAL A 182 4.76 -0.77 21.41
CA VAL A 182 5.89 -1.45 22.06
C VAL A 182 5.93 -1.11 23.56
N LEU A 183 5.72 0.16 23.93
CA LEU A 183 5.65 0.59 25.32
C LEU A 183 4.50 -0.10 26.05
N PHE A 184 3.31 -0.13 25.46
CA PHE A 184 2.15 -0.85 25.98
C PHE A 184 2.49 -2.33 26.26
N ALA A 185 3.01 -3.05 25.26
CA ALA A 185 3.33 -4.45 25.40
C ALA A 185 4.41 -4.71 26.47
N PHE A 186 5.45 -3.87 26.52
CA PHE A 186 6.50 -3.97 27.53
C PHE A 186 5.98 -3.74 28.94
N VAL A 187 5.19 -2.66 29.16
CA VAL A 187 4.64 -2.34 30.49
C VAL A 187 3.62 -3.38 30.94
N ALA A 188 2.75 -3.85 30.02
CA ALA A 188 1.79 -4.91 30.33
C ALA A 188 2.50 -6.19 30.82
N LEU A 189 3.48 -6.67 30.08
CA LEU A 189 4.26 -7.86 30.44
C LEU A 189 5.07 -7.65 31.73
N ALA A 190 5.69 -6.47 31.91
CA ALA A 190 6.41 -6.14 33.14
C ALA A 190 5.50 -6.20 34.38
N LYS A 191 4.26 -5.68 34.28
CA LYS A 191 3.25 -5.77 35.33
C LYS A 191 2.82 -7.21 35.60
N VAL A 192 2.62 -8.04 34.56
CA VAL A 192 2.28 -9.47 34.71
C VAL A 192 3.37 -10.23 35.46
N TYR A 193 4.64 -10.04 35.07
CA TYR A 193 5.75 -10.75 35.71
C TYR A 193 6.08 -10.23 37.12
N SER A 194 5.81 -8.96 37.43
CA SER A 194 5.99 -8.37 38.75
C SER A 194 4.79 -8.62 39.69
N GLY A 195 3.68 -9.21 39.19
CA GLY A 195 2.47 -9.42 40.01
C GLY A 195 1.65 -8.14 40.24
N ASN A 196 1.88 -7.09 39.48
CA ASN A 196 1.16 -5.82 39.56
C ASN A 196 0.07 -5.66 38.47
N ALA A 197 -0.18 -6.70 37.67
CA ALA A 197 -1.34 -6.77 36.81
C ALA A 197 -2.59 -7.18 37.63
N GLY A 198 -3.76 -7.00 37.05
CA GLY A 198 -5.04 -7.32 37.69
C GLY A 198 -5.20 -8.80 38.06
N PRO A 199 -6.31 -9.17 38.74
CA PRO A 199 -6.55 -10.53 39.20
C PRO A 199 -6.71 -11.53 38.07
N ASN A 200 -7.09 -11.09 36.87
CA ASN A 200 -7.27 -11.93 35.69
C ASN A 200 -5.97 -12.19 34.92
N SER A 201 -4.85 -11.62 35.39
CA SER A 201 -3.57 -11.75 34.69
C SER A 201 -3.03 -13.17 34.67
N VAL A 202 -2.52 -13.60 33.52
CA VAL A 202 -1.97 -14.93 33.29
C VAL A 202 -0.58 -14.80 32.66
N LYS A 203 0.39 -15.57 33.16
CA LYS A 203 1.73 -15.58 32.53
C LYS A 203 1.68 -16.24 31.16
N PRO A 204 2.34 -15.63 30.14
CA PRO A 204 2.38 -16.23 28.81
C PRO A 204 3.02 -17.62 28.81
N GLU A 205 2.42 -18.52 28.04
CA GLU A 205 2.89 -19.88 27.84
C GLU A 205 3.13 -20.18 26.34
N LEU A 206 4.07 -21.09 26.05
CA LEU A 206 4.31 -21.54 24.68
C LEU A 206 3.09 -22.26 24.05
N SER A 207 2.22 -22.83 24.89
CA SER A 207 0.95 -23.43 24.49
C SER A 207 0.04 -22.49 23.72
N TRP A 208 0.15 -21.16 23.94
CA TRP A 208 -0.62 -20.11 23.24
C TRP A 208 -0.31 -20.00 21.75
N PHE A 209 0.87 -20.49 21.36
CA PHE A 209 1.31 -20.50 19.96
C PHE A 209 0.99 -21.83 19.25
N ASN A 210 0.39 -22.79 19.94
CA ASN A 210 0.01 -24.06 19.34
C ASN A 210 -1.42 -24.02 18.78
N PRO A 211 -1.61 -23.96 17.44
CA PRO A 211 -2.94 -23.90 16.85
C PRO A 211 -3.77 -25.17 17.06
N LEU A 212 -3.14 -26.32 17.40
CA LEU A 212 -3.84 -27.56 17.68
C LEU A 212 -4.60 -27.52 19.03
N ASN A 213 -4.34 -26.51 19.85
CA ASN A 213 -5.09 -26.26 21.09
C ASN A 213 -6.38 -25.44 20.85
N ILE A 214 -6.69 -25.07 19.62
CA ILE A 214 -7.96 -24.43 19.27
C ILE A 214 -9.07 -25.46 19.29
N VAL A 215 -9.96 -25.35 20.28
CA VAL A 215 -11.04 -26.31 20.51
C VAL A 215 -12.39 -25.72 20.06
N GLY A 216 -13.26 -26.62 19.60
CA GLY A 216 -14.66 -26.27 19.33
C GLY A 216 -15.54 -26.56 20.55
N GLU A 217 -16.85 -26.44 20.40
CA GLU A 217 -17.85 -26.64 21.44
C GLU A 217 -17.76 -28.02 22.13
N ASN A 218 -17.28 -29.03 21.43
CA ASN A 218 -17.07 -30.38 21.93
C ASN A 218 -15.77 -30.59 22.74
N GLY A 219 -14.97 -29.52 22.94
CA GLY A 219 -13.72 -29.56 23.68
C GLY A 219 -12.55 -30.25 22.97
N THR A 220 -12.70 -30.58 21.67
CA THR A 220 -11.63 -31.15 20.84
C THR A 220 -11.17 -30.15 19.78
N PHE A 221 -9.99 -30.39 19.19
CA PHE A 221 -9.49 -29.54 18.10
C PHE A 221 -10.54 -29.31 17.02
N SER A 222 -10.75 -28.07 16.66
CA SER A 222 -11.72 -27.67 15.64
C SER A 222 -11.03 -26.88 14.51
N PHE A 223 -10.93 -27.50 13.35
CA PHE A 223 -10.43 -26.84 12.14
C PHE A 223 -11.37 -25.70 11.69
N ALA A 224 -12.68 -25.86 11.90
CA ALA A 224 -13.67 -24.83 11.56
C ALA A 224 -13.48 -23.58 12.42
N THR A 225 -13.40 -23.72 13.75
CA THR A 225 -13.14 -22.61 14.68
C THR A 225 -11.82 -21.90 14.35
N MET A 226 -10.74 -22.68 14.09
CA MET A 226 -9.45 -22.14 13.70
C MET A 226 -9.56 -21.31 12.40
N THR A 227 -10.25 -21.84 11.39
CA THR A 227 -10.40 -21.17 10.10
C THR A 227 -11.19 -19.88 10.25
N SER A 228 -12.31 -19.88 10.98
CA SER A 228 -13.12 -18.68 11.24
C SER A 228 -12.32 -17.62 11.97
N ALA A 229 -11.55 -17.98 12.99
CA ALA A 229 -10.68 -17.03 13.71
C ALA A 229 -9.56 -16.47 12.82
N VAL A 230 -8.94 -17.31 11.97
CA VAL A 230 -7.94 -16.84 11.00
C VAL A 230 -8.58 -15.86 9.99
N LEU A 231 -9.81 -16.11 9.54
CA LEU A 231 -10.53 -15.21 8.64
C LEU A 231 -10.80 -13.84 9.27
N LEU A 232 -11.10 -13.78 10.58
CA LEU A 232 -11.22 -12.52 11.32
C LEU A 232 -9.89 -11.74 11.35
N ALA A 233 -8.76 -12.44 11.44
CA ALA A 233 -7.44 -11.82 11.57
C ALA A 233 -6.75 -11.54 10.23
N VAL A 234 -7.15 -12.15 9.11
CA VAL A 234 -6.47 -11.99 7.82
C VAL A 234 -6.46 -10.55 7.34
N PHE A 235 -7.56 -9.84 7.49
CA PHE A 235 -7.67 -8.48 6.92
C PHE A 235 -6.88 -7.43 7.70
N ILE A 236 -6.49 -7.67 8.96
CA ILE A 236 -5.63 -6.71 9.70
C ILE A 236 -4.23 -6.61 9.09
N TYR A 237 -3.84 -7.54 8.26
CA TYR A 237 -2.59 -7.50 7.49
C TYR A 237 -2.74 -6.78 6.15
N TRP A 238 -3.91 -6.27 5.80
CA TRP A 238 -4.13 -5.56 4.55
C TRP A 238 -3.50 -4.17 4.55
N GLY A 239 -3.00 -3.72 3.40
CA GLY A 239 -2.51 -2.36 3.18
C GLY A 239 -1.01 -2.27 2.85
N TRP A 240 -0.20 -3.28 3.19
CA TRP A 240 1.25 -3.28 2.90
C TRP A 240 1.56 -3.16 1.40
N ASP A 241 0.62 -3.49 0.53
CA ASP A 241 0.73 -3.34 -0.93
C ASP A 241 0.81 -1.88 -1.38
N SER A 242 0.44 -0.93 -0.54
CA SER A 242 0.69 0.51 -0.75
C SER A 242 2.16 0.83 -0.98
N ALA A 243 3.10 0.07 -0.36
CA ALA A 243 4.52 0.17 -0.62
C ALA A 243 4.88 -0.18 -2.07
N VAL A 244 4.07 -1.04 -2.71
CA VAL A 244 4.28 -1.47 -4.10
C VAL A 244 3.51 -0.58 -5.07
N ALA A 245 2.38 0.00 -4.66
CA ALA A 245 1.63 0.95 -5.48
C ALA A 245 2.39 2.26 -5.77
N VAL A 246 3.42 2.58 -4.97
CA VAL A 246 4.33 3.73 -5.18
C VAL A 246 5.67 3.34 -5.81
N ASN A 247 5.73 2.20 -6.49
CA ASN A 247 6.97 1.64 -7.07
C ASN A 247 7.65 2.59 -8.05
N GLU A 248 6.91 3.30 -8.90
CA GLU A 248 7.45 4.25 -9.87
C GLU A 248 8.06 5.51 -9.23
N GLU A 249 7.78 5.76 -7.94
CA GLU A 249 8.34 6.87 -7.15
C GLU A 249 9.49 6.38 -6.24
N THR A 250 9.87 5.11 -6.33
CA THR A 250 10.83 4.45 -5.44
C THR A 250 12.18 4.31 -6.15
N LYS A 251 13.27 4.46 -5.39
CA LYS A 251 14.61 4.08 -5.85
C LYS A 251 14.62 2.58 -6.13
N ASP A 252 15.23 2.18 -7.23
CA ASP A 252 15.22 0.80 -7.72
C ASP A 252 13.79 0.21 -7.77
N PRO A 253 12.91 0.71 -8.65
CA PRO A 253 11.48 0.36 -8.68
C PRO A 253 11.19 -1.13 -8.86
N GLU A 254 12.11 -1.88 -9.45
CA GLU A 254 11.99 -3.33 -9.64
C GLU A 254 12.19 -4.12 -8.34
N THR A 255 13.04 -3.63 -7.41
CA THR A 255 13.49 -4.45 -6.26
C THR A 255 13.05 -3.92 -4.91
N THR A 256 13.12 -2.60 -4.70
CA THR A 256 12.85 -1.97 -3.39
C THR A 256 11.40 -2.14 -2.93
N PRO A 257 10.35 -1.93 -3.76
CA PRO A 257 8.96 -2.09 -3.32
C PRO A 257 8.63 -3.52 -2.88
N GLY A 258 9.12 -4.52 -3.63
CA GLY A 258 8.92 -5.92 -3.27
C GLY A 258 9.64 -6.34 -1.98
N LYS A 259 10.82 -5.78 -1.69
CA LYS A 259 11.50 -5.97 -0.39
C LYS A 259 10.71 -5.29 0.73
N ALA A 260 10.21 -4.07 0.49
CA ALA A 260 9.41 -3.33 1.46
C ALA A 260 8.12 -4.08 1.82
N ALA A 261 7.41 -4.65 0.85
CA ALA A 261 6.21 -5.47 1.08
C ALA A 261 6.47 -6.63 2.05
N ILE A 262 7.54 -7.42 1.80
CA ILE A 262 7.89 -8.54 2.68
C ILE A 262 8.31 -8.04 4.07
N LEU A 263 9.15 -7.01 4.17
CA LEU A 263 9.57 -6.46 5.45
C LEU A 263 8.38 -5.92 6.25
N SER A 264 7.44 -5.23 5.59
CA SER A 264 6.22 -4.74 6.23
C SER A 264 5.40 -5.88 6.83
N THR A 265 5.16 -6.95 6.08
CA THR A 265 4.41 -8.10 6.61
C THR A 265 5.10 -8.77 7.79
N LEU A 266 6.45 -8.85 7.81
CA LEU A 266 7.22 -9.40 8.92
C LEU A 266 7.17 -8.50 10.17
N ILE A 267 7.24 -7.18 10.00
CA ILE A 267 7.09 -6.23 11.11
C ILE A 267 5.69 -6.36 11.73
N LEU A 268 4.66 -6.47 10.89
CA LEU A 268 3.28 -6.60 11.33
C LEU A 268 3.04 -7.87 12.16
N VAL A 269 3.50 -9.04 11.69
CA VAL A 269 3.29 -10.28 12.46
C VAL A 269 3.98 -10.22 13.82
N LEU A 270 5.17 -9.63 13.91
CA LEU A 270 5.86 -9.44 15.19
C LEU A 270 5.08 -8.50 16.10
N THR A 271 4.62 -7.36 15.58
CA THR A 271 3.83 -6.38 16.34
C THR A 271 2.54 -6.99 16.85
N TYR A 272 1.77 -7.64 15.99
CA TYR A 272 0.49 -8.23 16.36
C TYR A 272 0.63 -9.38 17.35
N ALA A 273 1.62 -10.27 17.15
CA ALA A 273 1.85 -11.38 18.08
C ALA A 273 2.27 -10.89 19.47
N ILE A 274 3.17 -9.90 19.56
CA ILE A 274 3.64 -9.35 20.85
C ILE A 274 2.51 -8.62 21.56
N VAL A 275 1.74 -7.79 20.87
CA VAL A 275 0.62 -7.03 21.47
C VAL A 275 -0.49 -7.99 21.90
N ALA A 276 -0.83 -9.01 21.11
CA ALA A 276 -1.81 -10.02 21.46
C ALA A 276 -1.40 -10.79 22.74
N VAL A 277 -0.14 -11.22 22.81
CA VAL A 277 0.39 -11.88 24.01
C VAL A 277 0.32 -10.97 25.23
N ALA A 278 0.71 -9.71 25.07
CA ALA A 278 0.72 -8.73 26.16
C ALA A 278 -0.69 -8.44 26.69
N ALA A 279 -1.65 -8.24 25.81
CA ALA A 279 -3.03 -7.96 26.15
C ALA A 279 -3.69 -9.16 26.86
N VAL A 280 -3.59 -10.36 26.27
CA VAL A 280 -4.14 -11.60 26.86
C VAL A 280 -3.49 -11.92 28.21
N ALA A 281 -2.18 -11.72 28.33
CA ALA A 281 -1.48 -11.92 29.59
C ALA A 281 -1.90 -10.96 30.69
N PHE A 282 -2.22 -9.71 30.34
CA PHE A 282 -2.50 -8.64 31.30
C PHE A 282 -3.90 -8.77 31.92
N ASP A 283 -4.94 -9.04 31.12
CA ASP A 283 -6.33 -8.97 31.59
C ASP A 283 -7.13 -10.29 31.37
N GLY A 284 -6.48 -11.32 30.83
CA GLY A 284 -7.09 -12.63 30.61
C GLY A 284 -8.04 -12.64 29.42
N VAL A 285 -8.60 -13.84 29.16
CA VAL A 285 -9.45 -14.07 27.97
C VAL A 285 -10.89 -13.62 28.17
N ASP A 286 -11.45 -13.81 29.37
CA ASP A 286 -12.87 -13.52 29.64
C ASP A 286 -13.18 -12.04 29.52
N THR A 287 -12.27 -11.19 30.04
CA THR A 287 -12.43 -9.73 29.96
C THR A 287 -12.26 -9.21 28.54
N LEU A 288 -11.27 -9.75 27.79
CA LEU A 288 -10.98 -9.26 26.45
C LEU A 288 -12.01 -9.71 25.40
N ALA A 289 -12.64 -10.86 25.60
CA ALA A 289 -13.65 -11.38 24.67
C ALA A 289 -14.89 -10.48 24.55
N ASP A 290 -15.17 -9.69 25.58
CA ASP A 290 -16.31 -8.77 25.64
C ASP A 290 -15.97 -7.35 25.15
N GLN A 291 -14.73 -7.10 24.65
CA GLN A 291 -14.30 -5.77 24.27
C GLN A 291 -14.28 -5.58 22.74
N ASP A 292 -14.98 -4.55 22.29
CA ASP A 292 -14.94 -4.09 20.88
C ASP A 292 -13.65 -3.30 20.58
N ASP A 293 -13.01 -2.72 21.61
CA ASP A 293 -11.75 -1.97 21.52
C ASP A 293 -10.84 -2.29 22.71
N VAL A 294 -9.99 -3.30 22.51
CA VAL A 294 -9.07 -3.81 23.53
C VAL A 294 -8.06 -2.77 23.98
N LEU A 295 -7.51 -1.96 23.07
CA LEU A 295 -6.47 -1.00 23.44
C LEU A 295 -7.04 0.21 24.21
N ALA A 296 -8.23 0.68 23.89
CA ALA A 296 -8.88 1.76 24.64
C ALA A 296 -9.14 1.35 26.08
N VAL A 297 -9.61 0.12 26.30
CA VAL A 297 -9.89 -0.42 27.64
C VAL A 297 -8.62 -0.65 28.44
N LEU A 298 -7.59 -1.29 27.85
CA LEU A 298 -6.36 -1.62 28.55
C LEU A 298 -5.44 -0.41 28.77
N GLY A 299 -5.59 0.67 28.01
CA GLY A 299 -4.69 1.81 28.04
C GLY A 299 -4.50 2.41 29.43
N GLY A 300 -5.61 2.75 30.09
CA GLY A 300 -5.60 3.30 31.43
C GLY A 300 -5.09 2.30 32.48
N GLN A 301 -5.41 1.01 32.34
CA GLN A 301 -4.99 -0.03 33.27
C GLN A 301 -3.50 -0.35 33.15
N VAL A 302 -2.97 -0.42 31.93
CA VAL A 302 -1.56 -0.75 31.65
C VAL A 302 -0.66 0.43 31.90
N LEU A 303 -0.97 1.61 31.33
CA LEU A 303 -0.11 2.78 31.37
C LEU A 303 -0.37 3.70 32.57
N GLY A 304 -1.53 3.56 33.23
CA GLY A 304 -1.94 4.35 34.36
C GLY A 304 -2.75 5.61 33.99
N SER A 305 -3.46 6.18 34.99
CA SER A 305 -4.27 7.38 34.80
C SER A 305 -3.40 8.57 34.39
N GLY A 306 -3.69 9.17 33.24
CA GLY A 306 -2.96 10.27 32.61
C GLY A 306 -2.14 9.88 31.38
N LEU A 307 -1.87 8.57 31.17
CA LEU A 307 -1.27 8.04 29.95
C LEU A 307 -2.28 7.23 29.09
N ASP A 308 -3.53 7.14 29.55
CA ASP A 308 -4.66 6.59 28.79
C ASP A 308 -4.82 7.25 27.41
N LYS A 309 -4.66 8.57 27.35
CA LYS A 309 -4.73 9.35 26.10
C LYS A 309 -3.61 9.03 25.11
N VAL A 310 -2.52 8.42 25.55
CA VAL A 310 -1.41 8.03 24.67
C VAL A 310 -1.86 6.93 23.70
N LEU A 311 -2.70 5.97 24.13
CA LEU A 311 -3.27 4.98 23.23
C LEU A 311 -4.32 5.58 22.28
N ILE A 312 -5.14 6.54 22.76
CA ILE A 312 -6.02 7.32 21.90
C ILE A 312 -5.22 8.00 20.77
N ILE A 313 -4.09 8.62 21.10
CA ILE A 313 -3.18 9.24 20.13
C ILE A 313 -2.62 8.18 19.17
N ALA A 314 -2.25 6.97 19.65
CA ALA A 314 -1.75 5.91 18.79
C ALA A 314 -2.80 5.46 17.78
N VAL A 315 -4.04 5.21 18.20
CA VAL A 315 -5.15 4.83 17.28
C VAL A 315 -5.45 5.96 16.30
N LEU A 316 -5.46 7.20 16.76
CA LEU A 316 -5.72 8.37 15.91
C LEU A 316 -4.61 8.58 14.87
N THR A 317 -3.34 8.43 15.27
CA THR A 317 -2.20 8.49 14.32
C THR A 317 -2.19 7.32 13.36
N SER A 318 -2.58 6.14 13.82
CA SER A 318 -2.78 4.94 13.01
C SER A 318 -3.85 5.16 11.94
N ALA A 319 -5.04 5.66 12.32
CA ALA A 319 -6.11 5.99 11.40
C ALA A 319 -5.70 7.08 10.38
N ALA A 320 -4.93 8.10 10.83
CA ALA A 320 -4.42 9.14 9.94
C ALA A 320 -3.46 8.58 8.89
N ALA A 321 -2.52 7.77 9.34
CA ALA A 321 -1.54 7.14 8.49
C ALA A 321 -2.22 6.22 7.45
N SER A 322 -3.15 5.38 7.87
CA SER A 322 -3.89 4.48 7.00
C SER A 322 -4.81 5.23 6.02
N THR A 323 -5.56 6.24 6.47
CA THR A 323 -6.38 7.08 5.57
C THR A 323 -5.53 7.65 4.43
N GLN A 324 -4.35 8.17 4.74
CA GLN A 324 -3.45 8.73 3.74
C GLN A 324 -2.92 7.66 2.79
N THR A 325 -2.48 6.52 3.32
CA THR A 325 -1.92 5.43 2.51
C THR A 325 -2.98 4.65 1.72
N THR A 326 -4.25 4.78 2.06
CA THR A 326 -5.38 4.29 1.25
C THR A 326 -5.62 5.18 0.01
N ILE A 327 -5.42 6.50 0.13
CA ILE A 327 -5.53 7.43 -1.02
C ILE A 327 -4.40 7.18 -2.04
N LEU A 328 -3.20 6.79 -1.59
CA LEU A 328 -2.04 6.62 -2.47
C LEU A 328 -2.24 5.51 -3.52
N PRO A 329 -2.56 4.26 -3.17
CA PRO A 329 -2.72 3.18 -4.15
C PRO A 329 -3.88 3.44 -5.11
N THR A 330 -5.03 3.89 -4.62
CA THR A 330 -6.18 4.23 -5.49
C THR A 330 -5.82 5.29 -6.52
N ALA A 331 -5.12 6.36 -6.10
CA ALA A 331 -4.72 7.43 -7.01
C ALA A 331 -3.72 6.94 -8.08
N ARG A 332 -2.82 6.02 -7.74
CA ARG A 332 -1.84 5.46 -8.69
C ARG A 332 -2.45 4.39 -9.59
N THR A 333 -3.31 3.54 -9.04
CA THR A 333 -4.06 2.54 -9.83
C THR A 333 -4.94 3.24 -10.87
N THR A 334 -5.69 4.28 -10.50
CA THR A 334 -6.52 5.04 -11.45
C THR A 334 -5.68 5.81 -12.47
N LEU A 335 -4.51 6.34 -12.08
CA LEU A 335 -3.53 6.91 -13.01
C LEU A 335 -3.06 5.87 -14.02
N SER A 336 -2.65 4.70 -13.57
CA SER A 336 -2.19 3.62 -14.45
C SER A 336 -3.31 3.14 -15.38
N MET A 337 -4.51 2.91 -14.86
CA MET A 337 -5.68 2.57 -15.68
C MET A 337 -5.94 3.60 -16.78
N ALA A 338 -5.83 4.90 -16.46
CA ALA A 338 -6.01 5.98 -17.44
C ALA A 338 -4.86 6.06 -18.45
N ALA A 339 -3.61 5.84 -18.01
CA ALA A 339 -2.45 5.81 -18.89
C ALA A 339 -2.54 4.69 -19.93
N TYR A 340 -3.17 3.57 -19.57
CA TYR A 340 -3.48 2.46 -20.49
C TYR A 340 -4.88 2.52 -21.10
N GLN A 341 -5.53 3.69 -21.08
CA GLN A 341 -6.86 3.92 -21.67
C GLN A 341 -8.01 3.06 -21.08
N ALA A 342 -7.82 2.51 -19.89
CA ALA A 342 -8.85 1.76 -19.16
C ALA A 342 -9.78 2.68 -18.34
N LEU A 343 -9.43 3.96 -18.20
CA LEU A 343 -10.23 5.03 -17.60
C LEU A 343 -10.10 6.31 -18.44
N PRO A 344 -10.96 7.33 -18.22
CA PRO A 344 -10.85 8.61 -18.92
C PRO A 344 -9.48 9.27 -18.74
N ALA A 345 -8.95 9.89 -19.80
CA ALA A 345 -7.63 10.51 -19.83
C ALA A 345 -7.44 11.63 -18.77
N SER A 346 -8.53 12.18 -18.21
CA SER A 346 -8.45 13.14 -17.11
C SER A 346 -7.77 12.57 -15.86
N PHE A 347 -7.90 11.27 -15.61
CA PHE A 347 -7.25 10.58 -14.49
C PHE A 347 -5.73 10.37 -14.69
N ALA A 348 -5.24 10.50 -15.93
CA ALA A 348 -3.81 10.44 -16.24
C ALA A 348 -3.09 11.79 -16.00
N LYS A 349 -3.79 12.84 -15.57
CA LYS A 349 -3.18 14.16 -15.34
C LYS A 349 -2.34 14.17 -14.07
N VAL A 350 -1.05 14.47 -14.22
CA VAL A 350 -0.09 14.65 -13.14
C VAL A 350 0.21 16.14 -12.95
N HIS A 351 0.32 16.56 -11.69
CA HIS A 351 0.57 17.95 -11.33
C HIS A 351 2.03 18.34 -11.66
N PRO A 352 2.29 19.43 -12.43
CA PRO A 352 3.64 19.75 -12.90
C PRO A 352 4.63 20.13 -11.79
N ARG A 353 4.14 20.57 -10.61
CA ARG A 353 5.00 20.95 -9.47
C ARG A 353 5.11 19.87 -8.42
N TYR A 354 4.04 19.11 -8.19
CA TYR A 354 3.96 18.13 -7.09
C TYR A 354 4.17 16.68 -7.55
N PHE A 355 4.15 16.45 -8.87
CA PHE A 355 4.30 15.14 -9.49
C PHE A 355 3.31 14.11 -8.94
N THR A 356 2.08 14.55 -8.63
CA THR A 356 1.00 13.72 -8.09
C THR A 356 -0.15 13.61 -9.08
N PRO A 357 -0.87 12.47 -9.13
CA PRO A 357 -2.04 12.29 -10.00
C PRO A 357 -3.20 13.15 -9.49
N THR A 358 -3.34 14.37 -10.03
CA THR A 358 -4.25 15.41 -9.52
C THR A 358 -5.70 14.95 -9.48
N THR A 359 -6.25 14.57 -10.65
CA THR A 359 -7.66 14.17 -10.78
C THR A 359 -7.94 12.91 -9.97
N SER A 360 -7.05 11.93 -10.02
CA SER A 360 -7.18 10.67 -9.29
C SER A 360 -7.21 10.88 -7.78
N THR A 361 -6.30 11.69 -7.24
CA THR A 361 -6.22 11.99 -5.79
C THR A 361 -7.48 12.73 -5.31
N ILE A 362 -7.91 13.77 -6.03
CA ILE A 362 -9.11 14.55 -5.66
C ILE A 362 -10.36 13.69 -5.79
N ALA A 363 -10.49 12.92 -6.88
CA ALA A 363 -11.64 12.04 -7.09
C ALA A 363 -11.76 10.99 -5.97
N MET A 364 -10.63 10.39 -5.55
CA MET A 364 -10.63 9.46 -4.41
C MET A 364 -11.17 10.12 -3.15
N GLY A 365 -10.67 11.30 -2.77
CA GLY A 365 -11.14 12.02 -1.59
C GLY A 365 -12.64 12.36 -1.66
N VAL A 366 -13.10 12.88 -2.82
CA VAL A 366 -14.52 13.25 -3.00
C VAL A 366 -15.43 12.02 -2.95
N ILE A 367 -15.08 10.94 -3.67
CA ILE A 367 -15.89 9.70 -3.70
C ILE A 367 -15.95 9.09 -2.30
N SER A 368 -14.84 9.09 -1.55
CA SER A 368 -14.78 8.59 -0.17
C SER A 368 -15.66 9.42 0.78
N ILE A 369 -15.66 10.75 0.67
CA ILE A 369 -16.55 11.61 1.45
C ILE A 369 -18.03 11.31 1.12
N VAL A 370 -18.35 11.21 -0.18
CA VAL A 370 -19.75 10.90 -0.60
C VAL A 370 -20.16 9.53 -0.07
N PHE A 371 -19.31 8.52 -0.19
CA PHE A 371 -19.57 7.18 0.33
C PHE A 371 -19.77 7.20 1.86
N TYR A 372 -18.84 7.84 2.60
CA TYR A 372 -18.91 7.93 4.05
C TYR A 372 -20.20 8.63 4.53
N VAL A 373 -20.51 9.81 3.99
CA VAL A 373 -21.75 10.54 4.33
C VAL A 373 -23.00 9.72 4.01
N THR A 374 -22.99 8.98 2.90
CA THR A 374 -24.11 8.11 2.52
C THR A 374 -24.27 6.97 3.52
N MET A 375 -23.21 6.28 3.88
CA MET A 375 -23.26 5.16 4.85
C MET A 375 -23.65 5.65 6.24
N ALA A 376 -23.02 6.70 6.75
CA ALA A 376 -23.36 7.29 8.05
C ALA A 376 -24.79 7.83 8.12
N GLY A 377 -25.31 8.37 7.01
CA GLY A 377 -26.69 8.85 6.91
C GLY A 377 -27.74 7.75 6.81
N LEU A 378 -27.35 6.54 6.38
CA LEU A 378 -28.26 5.40 6.33
C LEU A 378 -28.44 4.76 7.71
N SER A 379 -27.38 4.33 8.34
CA SER A 379 -27.35 3.84 9.73
C SER A 379 -25.91 3.53 10.19
N GLU A 380 -25.69 3.51 11.51
CA GLU A 380 -24.42 3.06 12.10
C GLU A 380 -24.13 1.59 11.80
N ASN A 381 -25.18 0.76 11.77
CA ASN A 381 -25.06 -0.67 11.44
C ASN A 381 -24.53 -0.90 10.01
N ILE A 382 -25.04 -0.13 9.02
CA ILE A 382 -24.53 -0.20 7.64
C ILE A 382 -23.06 0.24 7.57
N LEU A 383 -22.68 1.22 8.36
CA LEU A 383 -21.29 1.67 8.42
C LEU A 383 -20.37 0.57 8.99
N ALA A 384 -20.81 -0.12 10.06
CA ALA A 384 -20.10 -1.28 10.60
C ALA A 384 -20.00 -2.43 9.57
N ASP A 385 -21.09 -2.74 8.87
CA ASP A 385 -21.09 -3.74 7.79
C ASP A 385 -20.15 -3.35 6.65
N SER A 386 -19.98 -2.03 6.35
CA SER A 386 -19.04 -1.57 5.34
C SER A 386 -17.60 -1.87 5.71
N ALA A 387 -17.24 -1.76 6.99
CA ALA A 387 -15.90 -2.12 7.46
C ALA A 387 -15.60 -3.62 7.26
N LEU A 388 -16.57 -4.49 7.56
CA LEU A 388 -16.43 -5.94 7.34
C LEU A 388 -16.41 -6.32 5.86
N ALA A 389 -17.14 -5.56 5.01
CA ALA A 389 -17.18 -5.78 3.56
C ALA A 389 -15.82 -5.58 2.87
N VAL A 390 -14.93 -4.76 3.45
CA VAL A 390 -13.56 -4.56 2.96
C VAL A 390 -12.81 -5.89 2.86
N GLY A 391 -12.96 -6.78 3.83
CA GLY A 391 -12.30 -8.09 3.85
C GLY A 391 -12.58 -8.94 2.61
N LEU A 392 -13.82 -8.93 2.10
CA LEU A 392 -14.19 -9.61 0.85
C LEU A 392 -13.51 -8.99 -0.37
N LEU A 393 -13.46 -7.66 -0.46
CA LEU A 393 -12.83 -6.95 -1.57
C LEU A 393 -11.31 -7.19 -1.59
N ILE A 394 -10.68 -7.22 -0.42
CA ILE A 394 -9.26 -7.55 -0.25
C ILE A 394 -8.98 -8.98 -0.71
N ALA A 395 -9.75 -9.95 -0.22
CA ALA A 395 -9.59 -11.35 -0.60
C ALA A 395 -9.73 -11.54 -2.11
N PHE A 396 -10.61 -10.76 -2.75
CA PHE A 396 -10.78 -10.76 -4.20
C PHE A 396 -9.50 -10.31 -4.93
N TYR A 397 -8.97 -9.09 -4.70
CA TYR A 397 -7.87 -8.60 -5.53
C TYR A 397 -6.51 -9.14 -5.12
N TYR A 398 -6.29 -9.45 -3.83
CA TYR A 398 -5.07 -10.15 -3.40
C TYR A 398 -5.05 -11.58 -3.94
N GLY A 399 -6.16 -12.30 -3.83
CA GLY A 399 -6.30 -13.64 -4.41
C GLY A 399 -6.04 -13.64 -5.91
N LEU A 400 -6.62 -12.67 -6.62
CA LEU A 400 -6.38 -12.47 -8.06
C LEU A 400 -4.90 -12.24 -8.37
N THR A 401 -4.18 -11.45 -7.55
CA THR A 401 -2.75 -11.21 -7.73
C THR A 401 -1.93 -12.49 -7.51
N GLY A 402 -2.30 -13.31 -6.53
CA GLY A 402 -1.69 -14.62 -6.33
C GLY A 402 -1.82 -15.53 -7.54
N PHE A 403 -3.02 -15.62 -8.11
CA PHE A 403 -3.27 -16.38 -9.35
C PHE A 403 -2.56 -15.76 -10.56
N ALA A 404 -2.51 -14.41 -10.64
CA ALA A 404 -1.80 -13.72 -11.71
C ALA A 404 -0.30 -14.05 -11.70
N SER A 405 0.35 -14.10 -10.54
CA SER A 405 1.75 -14.50 -10.42
C SER A 405 1.96 -15.95 -10.88
N ALA A 406 1.19 -16.89 -10.34
CA ALA A 406 1.31 -18.30 -10.71
C ALA A 406 1.10 -18.54 -12.22
N TRP A 407 0.17 -17.79 -12.85
CA TRP A 407 -0.11 -17.90 -14.28
C TRP A 407 0.94 -17.20 -15.14
N TYR A 408 1.43 -16.05 -14.73
CA TYR A 408 2.46 -15.29 -15.45
C TYR A 408 3.74 -16.09 -15.60
N PHE A 409 4.18 -16.72 -14.51
CA PHE A 409 5.42 -17.50 -14.43
C PHE A 409 5.24 -19.00 -14.72
N ARG A 410 4.09 -19.45 -15.23
CA ARG A 410 3.82 -20.87 -15.46
C ARG A 410 4.84 -21.58 -16.37
N ASP A 411 5.46 -20.82 -17.27
CA ASP A 411 6.45 -21.32 -18.21
C ASP A 411 7.87 -21.38 -17.60
N ASP A 412 8.10 -20.71 -16.46
CA ASP A 412 9.40 -20.62 -15.74
C ASP A 412 9.65 -21.82 -14.79
N ARG A 413 8.91 -22.93 -14.95
CA ARG A 413 8.97 -24.09 -14.02
C ARG A 413 10.35 -24.73 -13.89
N GLY A 414 11.26 -24.48 -14.84
CA GLY A 414 12.64 -25.00 -14.87
C GLY A 414 13.69 -24.11 -14.18
N SER A 415 13.33 -22.94 -13.64
CA SER A 415 14.26 -21.94 -13.13
C SER A 415 14.86 -22.23 -11.74
N GLY A 416 14.51 -23.40 -11.15
CA GLY A 416 14.99 -23.84 -9.83
C GLY A 416 13.90 -23.81 -8.75
N PHE A 417 14.11 -24.60 -7.67
CA PHE A 417 13.12 -24.77 -6.59
C PHE A 417 12.77 -23.46 -5.88
N ARG A 418 13.74 -22.58 -5.67
CA ARG A 418 13.53 -21.28 -5.02
C ARG A 418 12.60 -20.37 -5.83
N ASP A 419 12.84 -20.29 -7.13
CA ASP A 419 12.05 -19.44 -8.03
C ASP A 419 10.66 -20.03 -8.24
N PHE A 420 10.55 -21.34 -8.40
CA PHE A 420 9.26 -22.03 -8.45
C PHE A 420 8.41 -21.74 -7.20
N ASN A 421 8.99 -21.84 -6.00
CA ASN A 421 8.29 -21.53 -4.76
C ASN A 421 7.83 -20.06 -4.71
N ALA A 422 8.74 -19.12 -4.99
CA ALA A 422 8.45 -17.69 -4.83
C ALA A 422 7.48 -17.14 -5.89
N ARG A 423 7.53 -17.68 -7.13
CA ARG A 423 6.76 -17.17 -8.27
C ARG A 423 5.45 -17.90 -8.50
N ILE A 424 5.39 -19.19 -8.14
CA ILE A 424 4.25 -20.06 -8.49
C ILE A 424 3.61 -20.65 -7.24
N LEU A 425 4.33 -21.44 -6.44
CA LEU A 425 3.72 -22.26 -5.37
C LEU A 425 3.14 -21.39 -4.24
N MET A 426 3.95 -20.52 -3.63
CA MET A 426 3.48 -19.63 -2.58
C MET A 426 2.36 -18.70 -3.05
N PRO A 427 2.49 -17.96 -4.20
CA PRO A 427 1.40 -17.17 -4.74
C PRO A 427 0.11 -17.95 -4.98
N LEU A 428 0.20 -19.15 -5.55
CA LEU A 428 -0.95 -20.02 -5.80
C LEU A 428 -1.64 -20.44 -4.49
N LEU A 429 -0.86 -20.87 -3.49
CA LEU A 429 -1.40 -21.24 -2.18
C LEU A 429 -2.04 -20.05 -1.48
N GLY A 430 -1.40 -18.86 -1.50
CA GLY A 430 -1.97 -17.64 -0.97
C GLY A 430 -3.28 -17.26 -1.67
N GLY A 431 -3.31 -17.36 -3.01
CA GLY A 431 -4.53 -17.14 -3.80
C GLY A 431 -5.65 -18.11 -3.47
N LEU A 432 -5.34 -19.40 -3.30
CA LEU A 432 -6.33 -20.43 -2.90
C LEU A 432 -6.85 -20.22 -1.48
N MET A 433 -5.97 -19.86 -0.53
CA MET A 433 -6.38 -19.53 0.84
C MET A 433 -7.32 -18.33 0.87
N LEU A 434 -7.00 -17.26 0.12
CA LEU A 434 -7.86 -16.07 0.03
C LEU A 434 -9.15 -16.34 -0.74
N LEU A 435 -9.14 -17.20 -1.76
CA LEU A 435 -10.37 -17.63 -2.43
C LEU A 435 -11.27 -18.41 -1.47
N GLY A 436 -10.70 -19.29 -0.65
CA GLY A 436 -11.42 -20.00 0.40
C GLY A 436 -12.02 -19.02 1.42
N ALA A 437 -11.23 -18.02 1.86
CA ALA A 437 -11.69 -16.92 2.70
C ALA A 437 -12.85 -16.15 2.07
N PHE A 438 -12.71 -15.75 0.80
CA PHE A 438 -13.73 -15.03 0.05
C PHE A 438 -15.05 -15.81 -0.01
N ILE A 439 -14.99 -17.11 -0.37
CA ILE A 439 -16.18 -17.94 -0.51
C ILE A 439 -16.85 -18.18 0.86
N SER A 440 -16.06 -18.45 1.91
CA SER A 440 -16.58 -18.66 3.27
C SER A 440 -17.26 -17.41 3.78
N THR A 441 -16.58 -16.26 3.76
CA THR A 441 -17.14 -14.98 4.24
C THR A 441 -18.36 -14.55 3.43
N LEU A 442 -18.33 -14.76 2.11
CA LEU A 442 -19.48 -14.47 1.23
C LEU A 442 -20.70 -15.30 1.61
N ARG A 443 -20.50 -16.61 1.86
CA ARG A 443 -21.56 -17.54 2.25
C ARG A 443 -22.10 -17.22 3.64
N ASP A 444 -21.21 -16.95 4.60
CA ASP A 444 -21.57 -16.67 5.98
C ASP A 444 -22.39 -15.38 6.07
N ASN A 445 -21.97 -14.32 5.38
CA ASN A 445 -22.67 -13.03 5.36
C ASN A 445 -23.90 -12.98 4.41
N ALA A 446 -24.14 -14.03 3.62
CA ALA A 446 -25.42 -14.20 2.94
C ALA A 446 -26.55 -14.50 3.93
N ASN A 447 -26.25 -15.07 5.12
CA ASN A 447 -27.18 -15.15 6.23
C ASN A 447 -27.34 -13.76 6.89
N PRO A 448 -28.57 -13.22 6.95
CA PRO A 448 -28.82 -11.88 7.52
C PRO A 448 -28.43 -11.77 9.02
N GLU A 449 -28.39 -12.88 9.76
CA GLU A 449 -28.04 -12.90 11.18
C GLU A 449 -26.55 -12.58 11.44
N ASN A 450 -25.70 -12.77 10.45
CA ASN A 450 -24.25 -12.55 10.56
C ASN A 450 -23.79 -11.12 10.16
N SER A 451 -24.72 -10.21 9.94
CA SER A 451 -24.45 -8.81 9.64
C SER A 451 -25.22 -7.90 10.60
N ALA A 452 -24.64 -6.73 10.90
CA ALA A 452 -25.30 -5.73 11.74
C ALA A 452 -26.61 -5.20 11.10
N THR A 453 -26.70 -5.23 9.76
CA THR A 453 -27.87 -4.80 9.00
C THR A 453 -28.46 -5.96 8.21
N GLN A 454 -29.78 -6.12 8.33
CA GLN A 454 -30.55 -7.04 7.51
C GLN A 454 -31.21 -6.29 6.36
N ILE A 455 -30.94 -6.71 5.13
CA ILE A 455 -31.43 -6.06 3.91
C ILE A 455 -32.36 -7.01 3.15
N SER A 456 -33.55 -6.54 2.78
CA SER A 456 -34.47 -7.29 1.92
C SER A 456 -34.36 -6.83 0.47
N LEU A 457 -33.88 -7.70 -0.41
CA LEU A 457 -33.76 -7.47 -1.84
C LEU A 457 -34.69 -8.44 -2.59
N PHE A 458 -35.71 -7.93 -3.27
CA PHE A 458 -36.64 -8.73 -4.09
C PHE A 458 -37.25 -9.92 -3.34
N GLY A 459 -37.54 -9.76 -2.02
CA GLY A 459 -38.09 -10.81 -1.17
C GLY A 459 -37.07 -11.79 -0.58
N TRP A 460 -35.79 -11.63 -0.87
CA TRP A 460 -34.69 -12.36 -0.25
C TRP A 460 -34.02 -11.51 0.85
N GLN A 461 -33.91 -12.07 2.06
CA GLN A 461 -33.23 -11.42 3.18
C GLN A 461 -31.78 -11.83 3.20
N THR A 462 -30.88 -10.85 3.31
CA THR A 462 -29.43 -11.06 3.35
C THR A 462 -28.75 -10.02 4.23
N GLY A 463 -27.48 -10.24 4.57
CA GLY A 463 -26.68 -9.32 5.39
C GLY A 463 -26.17 -8.10 4.62
N GLY A 464 -25.97 -6.97 5.32
CA GLY A 464 -25.42 -5.74 4.76
C GLY A 464 -24.02 -5.91 4.20
N VAL A 465 -23.17 -6.71 4.86
CA VAL A 465 -21.81 -7.05 4.39
C VAL A 465 -21.86 -7.68 2.98
N PHE A 466 -22.77 -8.64 2.77
CA PHE A 466 -22.96 -9.28 1.47
C PHE A 466 -23.38 -8.27 0.40
N VAL A 467 -24.37 -7.44 0.71
CA VAL A 467 -24.89 -6.44 -0.25
C VAL A 467 -23.85 -5.42 -0.65
N ILE A 468 -23.08 -4.91 0.31
CA ILE A 468 -22.01 -3.92 0.04
C ILE A 468 -20.91 -4.54 -0.81
N SER A 469 -20.40 -5.73 -0.45
CA SER A 469 -19.30 -6.38 -1.16
C SER A 469 -19.67 -6.81 -2.57
N VAL A 470 -20.79 -7.53 -2.72
CA VAL A 470 -21.26 -8.00 -4.02
C VAL A 470 -21.73 -6.82 -4.87
N GLY A 471 -22.42 -5.84 -4.26
CA GLY A 471 -22.83 -4.60 -4.92
C GLY A 471 -21.65 -3.81 -5.47
N ALA A 472 -20.56 -3.68 -4.70
CA ALA A 472 -19.34 -3.03 -5.15
C ALA A 472 -18.70 -3.76 -6.36
N LEU A 473 -18.61 -5.10 -6.32
CA LEU A 473 -18.10 -5.89 -7.44
C LEU A 473 -19.00 -5.80 -8.68
N LEU A 474 -20.32 -5.87 -8.51
CA LEU A 474 -21.29 -5.72 -9.62
C LEU A 474 -21.26 -4.32 -10.22
N LEU A 475 -21.11 -3.26 -9.38
CA LEU A 475 -20.88 -1.90 -9.86
C LEU A 475 -19.63 -1.84 -10.74
N GLY A 476 -18.57 -2.55 -10.36
CA GLY A 476 -17.37 -2.70 -11.17
C GLY A 476 -17.65 -3.30 -12.53
N VAL A 477 -18.44 -4.36 -12.60
CA VAL A 477 -18.83 -4.96 -13.88
C VAL A 477 -19.62 -3.96 -14.75
N VAL A 478 -20.55 -3.21 -14.17
CA VAL A 478 -21.32 -2.19 -14.90
C VAL A 478 -20.39 -1.09 -15.43
N LEU A 479 -19.50 -0.55 -14.59
CA LEU A 479 -18.53 0.48 -15.00
C LEU A 479 -17.56 -0.03 -16.05
N MET A 480 -17.13 -1.29 -15.96
CA MET A 480 -16.30 -1.97 -16.95
C MET A 480 -16.98 -2.03 -18.32
N LEU A 481 -18.26 -2.39 -18.36
CA LEU A 481 -19.05 -2.44 -19.60
C LEU A 481 -19.22 -1.04 -20.21
N ILE A 482 -19.48 -0.02 -19.38
CA ILE A 482 -19.56 1.38 -19.83
C ILE A 482 -18.19 1.83 -20.39
N THR A 483 -17.11 1.50 -19.69
CA THR A 483 -15.75 1.86 -20.12
C THR A 483 -15.38 1.18 -21.44
N ARG A 484 -15.76 -0.08 -21.64
CA ARG A 484 -15.56 -0.78 -22.92
C ARG A 484 -16.16 -0.03 -24.10
N LEU A 485 -17.35 0.53 -23.93
CA LEU A 485 -18.02 1.29 -25.01
C LEU A 485 -17.25 2.56 -25.38
N ARG A 486 -16.51 3.15 -24.43
CA ARG A 486 -15.73 4.38 -24.62
C ARG A 486 -14.28 4.15 -25.01
N SER A 487 -13.70 3.03 -24.60
CA SER A 487 -12.28 2.70 -24.72
C SER A 487 -12.08 1.26 -25.22
N PRO A 488 -12.53 0.92 -26.44
CA PRO A 488 -12.43 -0.45 -26.96
C PRO A 488 -10.98 -0.93 -27.14
N ALA A 489 -10.03 -0.02 -27.34
CA ALA A 489 -8.62 -0.33 -27.55
C ALA A 489 -7.98 -1.04 -26.36
N PHE A 490 -8.29 -0.64 -25.12
CA PHE A 490 -7.81 -1.38 -23.95
C PHE A 490 -8.36 -2.80 -23.90
N PHE A 491 -9.67 -2.98 -24.08
CA PHE A 491 -10.32 -4.29 -23.97
C PHE A 491 -9.99 -5.25 -25.12
N SER A 492 -9.48 -4.74 -26.26
CA SER A 492 -8.91 -5.58 -27.32
C SER A 492 -7.49 -6.07 -27.04
N GLY A 493 -6.85 -5.59 -25.98
CA GLY A 493 -5.47 -5.91 -25.64
C GLY A 493 -4.43 -5.18 -26.50
N SER A 494 -4.83 -4.16 -27.29
CA SER A 494 -3.90 -3.42 -28.14
C SER A 494 -3.04 -2.41 -27.40
N VAL A 495 -3.47 -1.97 -26.19
CA VAL A 495 -2.78 -0.96 -25.39
C VAL A 495 -1.94 -1.60 -24.29
N LEU A 496 -2.48 -2.61 -23.63
CA LEU A 496 -1.79 -3.36 -22.57
C LEU A 496 -2.05 -4.85 -22.74
N ASN A 497 -0.99 -5.62 -22.87
CA ASN A 497 -0.98 -7.08 -22.98
C ASN A 497 0.30 -7.65 -22.36
N ARG A 498 0.52 -8.98 -22.47
CA ARG A 498 1.69 -9.65 -21.88
C ARG A 498 3.02 -9.05 -22.33
N ASP A 499 3.12 -8.66 -23.60
CA ASP A 499 4.37 -8.22 -24.23
C ASP A 499 4.60 -6.69 -24.15
N THR A 500 3.56 -5.94 -23.74
CA THR A 500 3.67 -4.48 -23.58
C THR A 500 4.70 -4.14 -22.52
N GLN A 501 5.69 -3.32 -22.85
CA GLN A 501 6.60 -2.76 -21.84
C GLN A 501 5.83 -1.83 -20.90
N VAL A 502 6.09 -1.97 -19.60
CA VAL A 502 5.51 -1.05 -18.61
C VAL A 502 6.19 0.31 -18.70
N ARG A 503 5.43 1.35 -18.45
CA ARG A 503 5.92 2.74 -18.46
C ARG A 503 6.50 3.07 -17.10
N VAL A 504 7.81 3.04 -16.98
CA VAL A 504 8.56 3.38 -15.75
C VAL A 504 9.39 4.64 -16.02
N PHE A 505 9.58 5.45 -14.99
CA PHE A 505 10.48 6.60 -15.05
C PHE A 505 11.93 6.08 -15.09
N GLU A 506 12.66 6.37 -16.16
CA GLU A 506 14.11 6.27 -16.19
C GLU A 506 14.68 7.60 -15.65
N GLU A 507 15.50 7.56 -14.60
CA GLU A 507 16.24 8.73 -14.18
C GLU A 507 17.16 9.17 -15.34
N GLU A 508 16.81 10.27 -16.03
CA GLU A 508 17.85 10.97 -16.77
C GLU A 508 18.94 11.39 -15.78
N PRO A 509 20.23 11.12 -16.08
CA PRO A 509 21.28 11.69 -15.28
C PRO A 509 21.06 13.20 -15.22
N ILE A 510 21.03 13.75 -13.99
CA ILE A 510 20.93 15.19 -13.78
C ILE A 510 22.13 15.79 -14.52
N VAL A 511 21.91 16.27 -15.73
CA VAL A 511 22.86 17.15 -16.39
C VAL A 511 22.78 18.41 -15.56
N GLU A 512 23.74 18.58 -14.64
CA GLU A 512 23.91 19.87 -13.97
C GLU A 512 23.88 20.92 -15.08
N PRO A 513 23.02 21.96 -14.99
CA PRO A 513 23.05 23.03 -15.97
C PRO A 513 24.49 23.51 -16.01
N ALA A 514 25.11 23.41 -17.20
CA ALA A 514 26.48 23.87 -17.40
C ALA A 514 26.55 25.25 -16.74
N ALA A 515 27.47 25.39 -15.78
CA ALA A 515 27.64 26.64 -15.05
C ALA A 515 27.61 27.76 -16.08
N GLU A 516 26.70 28.73 -15.93
CA GLU A 516 26.63 29.89 -16.80
C GLU A 516 28.05 30.48 -16.87
N VAL A 517 28.69 30.27 -18.01
CA VAL A 517 29.96 30.96 -18.30
C VAL A 517 29.62 32.46 -18.26
N PRO A 518 30.26 33.24 -17.39
CA PRO A 518 29.98 34.67 -17.33
C PRO A 518 30.14 35.26 -18.72
N SER A 519 29.12 35.91 -19.24
CA SER A 519 29.16 36.60 -20.51
C SER A 519 30.29 37.63 -20.48
N LEU A 520 31.32 37.42 -21.30
CA LEU A 520 32.34 38.41 -21.55
C LEU A 520 31.67 39.66 -22.21
N PRO A 521 32.10 40.87 -21.86
CA PRO A 521 31.51 42.09 -22.42
C PRO A 521 31.75 42.17 -23.92
N ASP A 522 30.74 42.68 -24.63
CA ASP A 522 30.67 42.88 -26.07
C ASP A 522 31.98 43.48 -26.63
N SER A 523 32.67 42.73 -27.48
CA SER A 523 33.72 43.27 -28.36
C SER A 523 33.14 43.57 -29.73
N PRO A 524 33.61 44.67 -30.38
CA PRO A 524 33.01 45.19 -31.60
C PRO A 524 33.17 44.24 -32.78
N SER A 525 32.15 44.25 -33.62
CA SER A 525 31.98 43.50 -34.86
C SER A 525 33.24 43.43 -35.73
N GLN A 526 33.79 42.24 -35.90
CA GLN A 526 34.71 41.92 -36.97
C GLN A 526 34.02 41.13 -38.07
N GLU A 527 34.30 41.54 -39.30
CA GLU A 527 33.83 40.94 -40.54
C GLU A 527 34.06 39.46 -40.62
N GLN A 528 33.03 38.69 -40.99
CA GLN A 528 33.13 37.27 -41.30
C GLN A 528 34.01 37.04 -42.54
N THR A 529 35.20 36.57 -42.34
CA THR A 529 36.04 36.00 -43.42
C THR A 529 35.58 34.56 -43.66
N VAL A 530 34.96 34.32 -44.80
CA VAL A 530 34.55 32.98 -45.25
C VAL A 530 35.84 32.22 -45.61
N ILE A 531 36.19 31.21 -44.82
CA ILE A 531 37.28 30.27 -45.13
C ILE A 531 36.72 29.25 -46.12
N PRO A 532 37.33 29.04 -47.29
CA PRO A 532 36.88 28.03 -48.24
C PRO A 532 37.18 26.61 -47.68
N PRO A 533 36.39 25.59 -48.05
CA PRO A 533 36.56 24.24 -47.56
C PRO A 533 37.92 23.66 -48.05
N MET A 534 38.71 23.16 -47.09
CA MET A 534 39.98 22.46 -47.34
C MET A 534 39.74 21.22 -48.18
N SER A 535 40.64 20.95 -49.10
CA SER A 535 40.62 19.74 -49.93
C SER A 535 40.99 18.50 -49.13
N VAL A 536 40.59 17.33 -49.64
CA VAL A 536 40.87 16.04 -48.99
C VAL A 536 42.40 15.76 -48.85
N GLU A 537 43.18 16.41 -49.69
CA GLU A 537 44.65 16.27 -49.67
C GLU A 537 45.25 17.09 -48.53
N GLU A 538 44.81 18.34 -48.33
CA GLU A 538 45.21 19.20 -47.20
C GLU A 538 44.82 18.62 -45.82
N LEU A 539 43.70 17.89 -45.74
CA LEU A 539 43.29 17.15 -44.52
C LEU A 539 44.18 15.94 -44.26
N ARG A 540 44.77 15.34 -45.29
CA ARG A 540 45.69 14.22 -45.12
C ARG A 540 47.08 14.67 -44.69
N GLU A 541 47.56 15.83 -45.16
CA GLU A 541 48.81 16.43 -44.74
C GLU A 541 48.76 16.89 -43.28
N ALA A 542 47.71 17.58 -42.88
CA ALA A 542 47.52 18.00 -41.50
C ALA A 542 47.40 16.80 -40.52
N ALA A 543 46.79 15.67 -40.99
CA ALA A 543 46.71 14.46 -40.21
C ALA A 543 48.06 13.68 -40.14
N ALA A 544 48.99 13.92 -41.07
CA ALA A 544 50.32 13.37 -41.05
C ALA A 544 51.26 14.13 -40.11
N GLU A 545 51.22 15.48 -40.14
CA GLU A 545 51.96 16.34 -39.22
C GLU A 545 51.59 16.14 -37.76
N GLY A 546 50.29 16.04 -37.41
CA GLY A 546 49.85 15.75 -36.05
C GLY A 546 50.24 14.35 -35.54
N ARG A 547 50.58 13.40 -36.42
CA ARG A 547 51.12 12.10 -36.03
C ARG A 547 52.62 12.11 -35.78
N GLU A 548 53.32 13.04 -36.38
CA GLU A 548 54.76 13.20 -36.20
C GLU A 548 55.07 13.95 -34.90
N GLU A 549 54.31 14.99 -34.59
CA GLU A 549 54.35 15.67 -33.28
C GLU A 549 54.05 14.75 -32.10
N ALA A 550 52.99 13.91 -32.21
CA ALA A 550 52.61 12.94 -31.17
C ALA A 550 53.65 11.79 -31.01
N ARG A 551 54.57 11.64 -31.96
CA ARG A 551 55.66 10.67 -31.89
C ARG A 551 56.92 11.24 -31.23
N GLU A 552 57.15 12.53 -31.40
CA GLU A 552 58.24 13.23 -30.73
C GLU A 552 57.98 13.46 -29.24
N GLU A 553 56.72 13.77 -28.85
CA GLU A 553 56.34 13.87 -27.43
C GLU A 553 56.50 12.56 -26.68
N ARG A 554 56.31 11.39 -27.31
CA ARG A 554 56.54 10.08 -26.65
C ARG A 554 57.99 9.66 -26.49
N HIS A 555 58.94 10.32 -27.16
CA HIS A 555 60.34 10.04 -27.01
C HIS A 555 61.07 10.95 -26.01
N GLY A 556 60.39 11.98 -25.49
CA GLY A 556 60.90 12.92 -24.49
C GLY A 556 60.73 12.50 -23.02
N GLU A 557 59.88 11.49 -22.71
CA GLU A 557 59.55 11.10 -21.32
C GLU A 557 60.31 9.86 -20.78
N HIS A 558 61.49 9.53 -21.32
CA HIS A 558 62.32 8.46 -20.76
C HIS A 558 63.71 8.95 -20.40
N HIS A 559 63.84 9.76 -19.35
CA HIS A 559 65.06 9.91 -18.51
C HIS A 559 64.71 10.77 -17.30
N ASP A 560 64.46 10.08 -16.16
CA ASP A 560 64.91 10.42 -14.81
C ASP A 560 64.22 9.52 -13.77
N GLU A 561 64.87 8.39 -13.49
CA GLU A 561 64.72 7.71 -12.19
C GLU A 561 65.87 8.15 -11.30
N PRO A 562 65.70 8.54 -10.06
CA PRO A 562 66.72 8.49 -9.03
C PRO A 562 66.56 7.26 -8.14
N SER A 563 67.65 6.58 -7.97
CA SER A 563 67.98 5.41 -7.16
C SER A 563 67.61 5.56 -5.69
N ASP A 564 67.11 4.42 -5.13
CA ASP A 564 67.14 4.09 -3.71
C ASP A 564 68.54 4.26 -3.09
N ASP A 565 68.56 4.86 -1.93
CA ASP A 565 69.24 4.35 -0.74
C ASP A 565 68.98 5.25 0.49
N ASP A 566 68.76 4.55 1.57
CA ASP A 566 69.02 4.85 2.98
C ASP A 566 67.80 5.06 3.95
N LYS A 567 67.65 3.99 4.74
CA LYS A 567 67.57 3.90 6.21
C LYS A 567 66.37 4.55 6.96
N ALA A 568 65.62 3.75 7.57
CA ALA A 568 65.50 3.26 8.94
C ALA A 568 64.03 2.85 9.19
#